data_491149a228b51bb89161e9475ce66d4c
#
_entry.id   491149a228b51bb89161e9475ce66d4c
#
_cell.length_a   1.000
_cell.length_b   1.000
_cell.length_c   1.000
_cell.angle_alpha   90.00
_cell.angle_beta   90.00
_cell.angle_gamma   90.00
#
_symmetry.space_group_name_H-M   'P 1'
#
loop_
_entity.id
_entity.type
_entity.pdbx_description
1 polymer ?
#
loop_
_entity_poly.entity_id
_entity_poly.type
_entity_poly.pdbx_seq_one_letter_code
_entity_poly.pdbx_strand_id
1 'polypeptide(L)'
;MIDPYESDKIPVVLTHGLVSSPLTWADMLNDLRGDPVLRERYQFWLFQYPTGYPFIYSASVFRAALEDARKRYDPKGDSVAFNNMVLIGHSMGGLLSKLQVQDSGDALWESFSSRPFDELNLSDKDRDLLRSVFFYQSAPYVKRVVFICTPHRGSTLSDRVLGSAISRLVAVPKFLLNTTFDVMTLNIETA
;
A
#
# COMPACT_ATOMS: atom_id res chain seq x y z
N MET A 1 -7.25 8.57 11.26
CA MET A 1 -8.38 9.50 11.08
C MET A 1 -8.06 10.80 11.78
N ILE A 2 -8.43 11.93 11.19
CA ILE A 2 -8.26 13.26 11.80
C ILE A 2 -9.52 13.63 12.58
N ASP A 3 -10.68 13.30 12.05
CA ASP A 3 -11.99 13.53 12.64
C ASP A 3 -12.70 12.19 12.90
N PRO A 4 -13.72 12.14 13.76
CA PRO A 4 -14.57 10.96 13.91
C PRO A 4 -15.17 10.51 12.57
N TYR A 5 -15.43 9.20 12.44
CA TYR A 5 -16.05 8.66 11.24
C TYR A 5 -17.48 9.19 11.05
N GLU A 6 -17.79 9.63 9.84
CA GLU A 6 -19.11 10.05 9.40
C GLU A 6 -19.58 9.13 8.27
N SER A 7 -20.71 8.44 8.47
CA SER A 7 -21.16 7.36 7.57
C SER A 7 -21.67 7.84 6.21
N ASP A 8 -21.98 9.11 6.09
CA ASP A 8 -22.48 9.78 4.88
C ASP A 8 -21.36 10.46 4.07
N LYS A 9 -20.15 10.54 4.62
CA LYS A 9 -19.00 11.14 3.92
C LYS A 9 -18.08 10.10 3.29
N ILE A 10 -17.65 10.39 2.08
CA ILE A 10 -16.72 9.56 1.31
C ILE A 10 -15.33 9.60 1.94
N PRO A 11 -14.73 8.45 2.30
CA PRO A 11 -13.36 8.44 2.80
C PRO A 11 -12.34 8.78 1.71
N VAL A 12 -11.44 9.71 2.03
CA VAL A 12 -10.27 10.06 1.23
C VAL A 12 -9.02 9.70 2.03
N VAL A 13 -8.27 8.71 1.58
CA VAL A 13 -7.07 8.24 2.29
C VAL A 13 -5.83 8.79 1.61
N LEU A 14 -5.04 9.56 2.37
CA LEU A 14 -3.80 10.17 1.88
C LEU A 14 -2.60 9.36 2.35
N THR A 15 -1.75 8.98 1.37
CA THR A 15 -0.57 8.12 1.59
C THR A 15 0.69 8.86 1.19
N HIS A 16 1.58 9.12 2.15
CA HIS A 16 2.81 9.88 1.95
C HIS A 16 3.89 9.10 1.19
N GLY A 17 4.95 9.79 0.78
CA GLY A 17 6.08 9.22 0.03
C GLY A 17 7.18 8.63 0.92
N LEU A 18 8.27 8.19 0.26
CA LEU A 18 9.50 7.73 0.90
C LEU A 18 10.16 8.87 1.71
N VAL A 19 10.74 8.53 2.86
CA VAL A 19 11.40 9.49 3.78
C VAL A 19 10.48 10.68 4.11
N SER A 20 9.21 10.41 4.30
CA SER A 20 8.16 11.40 4.57
C SER A 20 7.25 10.90 5.70
N SER A 21 6.30 11.72 6.07
CA SER A 21 5.29 11.42 7.09
C SER A 21 3.94 12.02 6.70
N PRO A 22 2.85 11.69 7.40
CA PRO A 22 1.54 12.31 7.16
C PRO A 22 1.53 13.84 7.25
N LEU A 23 2.50 14.47 7.90
CA LEU A 23 2.60 15.92 7.98
C LEU A 23 2.79 16.61 6.62
N THR A 24 3.28 15.86 5.62
CA THR A 24 3.41 16.40 4.24
C THR A 24 2.06 16.82 3.65
N TRP A 25 0.95 16.35 4.22
CA TRP A 25 -0.41 16.65 3.76
C TRP A 25 -1.06 17.84 4.45
N ALA A 26 -0.38 18.48 5.43
CA ALA A 26 -1.00 19.48 6.29
C ALA A 26 -1.62 20.66 5.52
N ASP A 27 -0.86 21.28 4.60
CA ASP A 27 -1.34 22.42 3.82
C ASP A 27 -2.48 22.01 2.89
N MET A 28 -2.32 20.90 2.15
CA MET A 28 -3.38 20.38 1.28
C MET A 28 -4.65 20.04 2.06
N LEU A 29 -4.52 19.47 3.26
CA LEU A 29 -5.67 19.16 4.11
C LEU A 29 -6.39 20.43 4.60
N ASN A 30 -5.62 21.47 4.96
CA ASN A 30 -6.20 22.73 5.37
C ASN A 30 -7.02 23.35 4.22
N ASP A 31 -6.48 23.33 3.00
CA ASP A 31 -7.18 23.84 1.82
C ASP A 31 -8.45 23.02 1.49
N LEU A 32 -8.33 21.68 1.46
CA LEU A 32 -9.46 20.80 1.17
C LEU A 32 -10.57 20.91 2.23
N ARG A 33 -10.22 21.05 3.51
CA ARG A 33 -11.18 21.22 4.61
C ARG A 33 -11.75 22.63 4.69
N GLY A 34 -11.04 23.60 4.13
CA GLY A 34 -11.49 24.98 3.97
C GLY A 34 -12.63 25.13 2.96
N ASP A 35 -12.68 24.26 1.95
CA ASP A 35 -13.78 24.24 0.99
C ASP A 35 -15.05 23.62 1.58
N PRO A 36 -16.17 24.37 1.66
CA PRO A 36 -17.41 23.87 2.27
C PRO A 36 -17.98 22.63 1.57
N VAL A 37 -17.87 22.55 0.23
CA VAL A 37 -18.42 21.43 -0.56
C VAL A 37 -17.62 20.16 -0.30
N LEU A 38 -16.28 20.28 -0.25
CA LEU A 38 -15.42 19.14 0.02
C LEU A 38 -15.57 18.66 1.48
N ARG A 39 -15.66 19.58 2.42
CA ARG A 39 -15.85 19.27 3.85
C ARG A 39 -17.19 18.59 4.12
N GLU A 40 -18.26 18.95 3.39
CA GLU A 40 -19.57 18.32 3.53
C GLU A 40 -19.58 16.89 2.99
N ARG A 41 -18.87 16.63 1.90
CA ARG A 41 -18.96 15.36 1.14
C ARG A 41 -17.87 14.35 1.47
N TYR A 42 -16.73 14.78 2.00
CA TYR A 42 -15.55 13.96 2.19
C TYR A 42 -15.04 14.00 3.63
N GLN A 43 -14.46 12.89 4.07
CA GLN A 43 -13.71 12.78 5.31
C GLN A 43 -12.28 12.33 5.00
N PHE A 44 -11.28 12.93 5.65
CA PHE A 44 -9.88 12.73 5.31
C PHE A 44 -9.19 11.84 6.32
N TRP A 45 -8.53 10.79 5.81
CA TRP A 45 -7.76 9.83 6.59
C TRP A 45 -6.30 9.88 6.17
N LEU A 46 -5.40 9.71 7.11
CA LEU A 46 -3.97 9.64 6.86
C LEU A 46 -3.48 8.23 7.11
N PHE A 47 -2.86 7.63 6.11
CA PHE A 47 -2.17 6.37 6.29
C PHE A 47 -0.70 6.64 6.60
N GLN A 48 -0.27 6.17 7.79
CA GLN A 48 1.12 6.24 8.23
C GLN A 48 1.74 4.85 8.19
N TYR A 49 2.93 4.77 7.60
CA TYR A 49 3.71 3.55 7.54
C TYR A 49 5.21 3.83 7.63
N PRO A 50 6.02 2.88 8.12
CA PRO A 50 7.48 3.00 8.13
C PRO A 50 8.02 2.91 6.70
N THR A 51 8.70 3.95 6.23
CA THR A 51 9.22 4.03 4.86
C THR A 51 10.48 3.20 4.59
N GLY A 52 11.04 2.58 5.62
CA GLY A 52 12.23 1.71 5.52
C GLY A 52 11.93 0.26 5.13
N TYR A 53 10.66 -0.12 4.98
CA TYR A 53 10.25 -1.45 4.54
C TYR A 53 10.02 -1.50 3.03
N PRO A 54 10.11 -2.69 2.41
CA PRO A 54 9.74 -2.86 1.00
C PRO A 54 8.34 -2.35 0.72
N PHE A 55 8.18 -1.67 -0.43
CA PHE A 55 6.91 -1.06 -0.77
C PHE A 55 5.77 -2.09 -0.91
N ILE A 56 6.05 -3.31 -1.39
CA ILE A 56 5.06 -4.39 -1.50
C ILE A 56 4.55 -4.84 -0.12
N TYR A 57 5.45 -4.90 0.89
CA TYR A 57 5.07 -5.18 2.28
C TYR A 57 4.25 -4.03 2.86
N SER A 58 4.69 -2.78 2.66
CA SER A 58 3.93 -1.61 3.09
C SER A 58 2.55 -1.55 2.42
N ALA A 59 2.44 -2.01 1.17
CA ALA A 59 1.15 -2.13 0.48
C ALA A 59 0.24 -3.22 1.09
N SER A 60 0.81 -4.35 1.57
CA SER A 60 0.01 -5.37 2.28
C SER A 60 -0.49 -4.85 3.63
N VAL A 61 0.32 -4.09 4.36
CA VAL A 61 -0.10 -3.40 5.60
C VAL A 61 -1.20 -2.38 5.32
N PHE A 62 -1.07 -1.63 4.22
CA PHE A 62 -2.12 -0.69 3.80
C PHE A 62 -3.42 -1.39 3.48
N ARG A 63 -3.37 -2.52 2.77
CA ARG A 63 -4.53 -3.35 2.45
C ARG A 63 -5.22 -3.85 3.72
N ALA A 64 -4.46 -4.38 4.66
CA ALA A 64 -4.99 -4.82 5.94
C ALA A 64 -5.69 -3.67 6.69
N ALA A 65 -5.09 -2.47 6.72
CA ALA A 65 -5.68 -1.30 7.36
C ALA A 65 -6.99 -0.84 6.70
N LEU A 66 -7.06 -0.89 5.35
CA LEU A 66 -8.29 -0.58 4.62
C LEU A 66 -9.39 -1.62 4.88
N GLU A 67 -9.02 -2.89 4.94
CA GLU A 67 -9.97 -3.97 5.22
C GLU A 67 -10.47 -3.93 6.68
N ASP A 68 -9.62 -3.58 7.63
CA ASP A 68 -10.03 -3.36 9.03
C ASP A 68 -10.97 -2.17 9.16
N ALA A 69 -10.70 -1.08 8.42
CA ALA A 69 -11.60 0.05 8.35
C ALA A 69 -12.96 -0.35 7.75
N ARG A 70 -12.95 -1.17 6.68
CA ARG A 70 -14.16 -1.69 6.07
C ARG A 70 -14.99 -2.54 7.04
N LYS A 71 -14.35 -3.50 7.71
CA LYS A 71 -15.03 -4.36 8.70
C LYS A 71 -15.65 -3.55 9.83
N ARG A 72 -14.98 -2.45 10.22
CA ARG A 72 -15.43 -1.60 11.32
C ARG A 72 -16.55 -0.65 10.93
N TYR A 73 -16.46 -0.02 9.75
CA TYR A 73 -17.35 1.10 9.37
C TYR A 73 -18.40 0.72 8.33
N ASP A 74 -18.17 -0.34 7.57
CA ASP A 74 -19.10 -0.88 6.58
C ASP A 74 -19.13 -2.41 6.62
N PRO A 75 -19.46 -3.05 7.76
CA PRO A 75 -19.43 -4.50 7.91
C PRO A 75 -20.36 -5.25 6.96
N LYS A 76 -21.42 -4.61 6.51
CA LYS A 76 -22.38 -5.17 5.54
C LYS A 76 -21.96 -4.97 4.09
N GLY A 77 -21.09 -4.01 3.82
CA GLY A 77 -20.64 -3.67 2.46
C GLY A 77 -21.66 -2.87 1.65
N ASP A 78 -22.63 -2.24 2.31
CA ASP A 78 -23.74 -1.52 1.66
C ASP A 78 -23.66 0.01 1.79
N SER A 79 -22.65 0.54 2.48
CA SER A 79 -22.44 1.99 2.60
C SER A 79 -22.05 2.60 1.26
N VAL A 80 -22.94 3.43 0.71
CA VAL A 80 -22.68 4.14 -0.56
C VAL A 80 -21.44 5.03 -0.44
N ALA A 81 -21.29 5.75 0.68
CA ALA A 81 -20.15 6.64 0.88
C ALA A 81 -18.83 5.85 1.00
N PHE A 82 -18.80 4.80 1.82
CA PHE A 82 -17.59 3.97 1.97
C PHE A 82 -17.19 3.31 0.66
N ASN A 83 -18.15 2.80 -0.10
CA ASN A 83 -17.93 2.14 -1.39
C ASN A 83 -17.58 3.12 -2.53
N ASN A 84 -17.38 4.39 -2.24
CA ASN A 84 -16.83 5.40 -3.14
C ASN A 84 -15.48 5.95 -2.71
N MET A 85 -14.76 5.21 -1.86
CA MET A 85 -13.44 5.61 -1.31
C MET A 85 -12.48 6.11 -2.39
N VAL A 86 -11.72 7.15 -2.03
CA VAL A 86 -10.67 7.74 -2.86
C VAL A 86 -9.33 7.55 -2.17
N LEU A 87 -8.32 7.11 -2.90
CA LEU A 87 -6.92 7.10 -2.44
C LEU A 87 -6.16 8.24 -3.11
N ILE A 88 -5.35 8.95 -2.34
CA ILE A 88 -4.42 9.97 -2.86
C ILE A 88 -3.01 9.59 -2.41
N GLY A 89 -2.14 9.25 -3.36
CA GLY A 89 -0.78 8.81 -3.08
C GLY A 89 0.28 9.70 -3.69
N HIS A 90 1.21 10.18 -2.85
CA HIS A 90 2.37 10.91 -3.29
C HIS A 90 3.59 9.98 -3.42
N SER A 91 4.31 10.06 -4.55
CA SER A 91 5.55 9.31 -4.77
C SER A 91 5.36 7.80 -4.49
N MET A 92 6.12 7.21 -3.56
CA MET A 92 5.96 5.80 -3.14
C MET A 92 4.54 5.51 -2.62
N GLY A 93 3.87 6.46 -1.96
CA GLY A 93 2.48 6.31 -1.52
C GLY A 93 1.50 6.07 -2.67
N GLY A 94 1.80 6.59 -3.86
CA GLY A 94 1.04 6.29 -5.06
C GLY A 94 1.23 4.85 -5.55
N LEU A 95 2.43 4.27 -5.41
CA LEU A 95 2.67 2.85 -5.70
C LEU A 95 1.88 1.96 -4.74
N LEU A 96 1.88 2.29 -3.44
CA LEU A 96 1.07 1.59 -2.45
C LEU A 96 -0.42 1.64 -2.80
N SER A 97 -0.91 2.83 -3.18
CA SER A 97 -2.30 3.03 -3.57
C SER A 97 -2.68 2.27 -4.85
N LYS A 98 -1.76 2.19 -5.82
CA LYS A 98 -1.96 1.42 -7.06
C LYS A 98 -2.20 -0.06 -6.76
N LEU A 99 -1.42 -0.64 -5.83
CA LEU A 99 -1.55 -2.05 -5.45
C LEU A 99 -2.85 -2.37 -4.69
N GLN A 100 -3.65 -1.37 -4.33
CA GLN A 100 -4.98 -1.59 -3.74
C GLN A 100 -6.08 -1.77 -4.80
N VAL A 101 -5.82 -1.38 -6.05
CA VAL A 101 -6.81 -1.39 -7.14
C VAL A 101 -6.43 -2.33 -8.30
N GLN A 102 -5.50 -3.24 -8.03
CA GLN A 102 -5.05 -4.26 -8.98
C GLN A 102 -5.10 -5.63 -8.31
N ASP A 103 -5.44 -6.65 -9.08
CA ASP A 103 -5.26 -8.04 -8.67
C ASP A 103 -3.83 -8.45 -8.98
N SER A 104 -3.17 -9.16 -8.06
CA SER A 104 -1.80 -9.63 -8.30
C SER A 104 -1.76 -10.84 -9.25
N GLY A 105 -2.76 -11.72 -9.17
CA GLY A 105 -2.63 -13.05 -9.74
C GLY A 105 -1.34 -13.73 -9.27
N ASP A 106 -0.71 -14.49 -10.14
CA ASP A 106 0.60 -15.12 -9.90
C ASP A 106 1.77 -14.23 -10.37
N ALA A 107 1.49 -13.24 -11.23
CA ALA A 107 2.52 -12.44 -11.90
C ALA A 107 3.45 -11.70 -10.95
N LEU A 108 2.94 -11.24 -9.80
CA LEU A 108 3.77 -10.58 -8.80
C LEU A 108 4.76 -11.57 -8.17
N TRP A 109 4.31 -12.78 -7.85
CA TRP A 109 5.17 -13.83 -7.33
C TRP A 109 6.20 -14.29 -8.36
N GLU A 110 5.79 -14.56 -9.58
CA GLU A 110 6.65 -14.98 -10.69
C GLU A 110 7.74 -13.96 -11.01
N SER A 111 7.49 -12.67 -10.77
CA SER A 111 8.51 -11.62 -10.91
C SER A 111 9.59 -11.68 -9.81
N PHE A 112 9.33 -12.36 -8.69
CA PHE A 112 10.24 -12.49 -7.55
C PHE A 112 10.91 -13.85 -7.45
N SER A 113 10.25 -14.91 -7.91
CA SER A 113 10.72 -16.28 -7.76
C SER A 113 10.38 -17.12 -8.98
N SER A 114 11.37 -17.90 -9.45
CA SER A 114 11.14 -18.93 -10.46
C SER A 114 10.52 -20.21 -9.88
N ARG A 115 10.47 -20.35 -8.54
CA ARG A 115 9.87 -21.50 -7.87
C ARG A 115 8.40 -21.27 -7.58
N PRO A 116 7.52 -22.26 -7.82
CA PRO A 116 6.12 -22.19 -7.41
C PRO A 116 6.01 -21.94 -5.88
N PHE A 117 5.06 -21.08 -5.50
CA PHE A 117 4.88 -20.72 -4.09
C PHE A 117 4.56 -21.91 -3.19
N ASP A 118 3.77 -22.84 -3.70
CA ASP A 118 3.33 -24.02 -2.93
C ASP A 118 4.42 -25.07 -2.72
N GLU A 119 5.53 -25.00 -3.48
CA GLU A 119 6.71 -25.85 -3.31
C GLU A 119 7.70 -25.35 -2.25
N LEU A 120 7.42 -24.18 -1.66
CA LEU A 120 8.29 -23.62 -0.63
C LEU A 120 8.06 -24.31 0.72
N ASN A 121 9.16 -24.72 1.36
CA ASN A 121 9.13 -25.24 2.72
C ASN A 121 9.13 -24.09 3.74
N LEU A 122 7.95 -23.56 4.05
CA LEU A 122 7.72 -22.42 4.93
C LEU A 122 6.97 -22.84 6.19
N SER A 123 7.21 -22.12 7.30
CA SER A 123 6.28 -22.17 8.43
C SER A 123 4.91 -21.61 8.03
N ASP A 124 3.83 -22.01 8.71
CA ASP A 124 2.49 -21.48 8.44
C ASP A 124 2.47 -19.94 8.53
N LYS A 125 3.11 -19.39 9.55
CA LYS A 125 3.21 -17.94 9.74
C LYS A 125 3.87 -17.22 8.56
N ASP A 126 4.97 -17.78 8.04
CA ASP A 126 5.69 -17.15 6.93
C ASP A 126 4.92 -17.33 5.61
N ARG A 127 4.28 -18.48 5.45
CA ARG A 127 3.41 -18.75 4.32
C ARG A 127 2.25 -17.75 4.26
N ASP A 128 1.57 -17.51 5.39
CA ASP A 128 0.47 -16.54 5.48
C ASP A 128 0.95 -15.12 5.20
N LEU A 129 2.11 -14.74 5.74
CA LEU A 129 2.70 -13.44 5.52
C LEU A 129 3.04 -13.23 4.04
N LEU A 130 3.77 -14.15 3.41
CA LEU A 130 4.13 -14.05 2.00
C LEU A 130 2.89 -14.10 1.12
N ARG A 131 1.91 -14.92 1.45
CA ARG A 131 0.63 -14.96 0.74
C ARG A 131 -0.07 -13.61 0.78
N SER A 132 -0.12 -12.95 1.92
CA SER A 132 -0.72 -11.61 2.07
C SER A 132 0.00 -10.51 1.28
N VAL A 133 1.31 -10.68 1.06
CA VAL A 133 2.13 -9.73 0.31
C VAL A 133 2.00 -9.93 -1.19
N PHE A 134 2.05 -11.17 -1.66
CA PHE A 134 2.19 -11.50 -3.08
C PHE A 134 0.87 -11.85 -3.77
N PHE A 135 -0.14 -12.33 -3.04
CA PHE A 135 -1.40 -12.81 -3.62
C PHE A 135 -2.58 -12.06 -3.03
N TYR A 136 -3.17 -11.18 -3.80
CA TYR A 136 -4.26 -10.32 -3.34
C TYR A 136 -5.19 -9.91 -4.48
N GLN A 137 -6.37 -9.49 -4.08
CA GLN A 137 -7.37 -8.90 -4.95
C GLN A 137 -7.50 -7.40 -4.68
N SER A 138 -7.97 -6.70 -5.70
CA SER A 138 -8.29 -5.27 -5.60
C SER A 138 -9.40 -5.00 -4.59
N ALA A 139 -9.31 -3.86 -3.92
CA ALA A 139 -10.31 -3.39 -2.96
C ALA A 139 -11.54 -2.81 -3.71
N PRO A 140 -12.69 -3.49 -3.75
CA PRO A 140 -13.82 -3.11 -4.59
C PRO A 140 -14.47 -1.79 -4.15
N TYR A 141 -14.26 -1.37 -2.91
CA TYR A 141 -14.76 -0.14 -2.34
C TYR A 141 -13.91 1.10 -2.70
N VAL A 142 -12.72 0.92 -3.26
CA VAL A 142 -11.90 2.01 -3.79
C VAL A 142 -12.32 2.31 -5.23
N LYS A 143 -12.84 3.52 -5.47
CA LYS A 143 -13.34 3.90 -6.80
C LYS A 143 -12.42 4.84 -7.56
N ARG A 144 -11.55 5.55 -6.88
CA ARG A 144 -10.60 6.49 -7.51
C ARG A 144 -9.25 6.45 -6.81
N VAL A 145 -8.20 6.63 -7.62
CA VAL A 145 -6.86 6.85 -7.12
C VAL A 145 -6.29 8.09 -7.80
N VAL A 146 -5.78 9.02 -7.00
CA VAL A 146 -5.07 10.20 -7.47
C VAL A 146 -3.58 9.98 -7.21
N PHE A 147 -2.79 10.07 -8.27
CA PHE A 147 -1.35 9.89 -8.22
C PHE A 147 -0.65 11.25 -8.31
N ILE A 148 0.17 11.56 -7.30
CA ILE A 148 0.97 12.78 -7.26
C ILE A 148 2.44 12.39 -7.34
N CYS A 149 3.11 12.74 -8.43
CA CYS A 149 4.53 12.45 -8.67
C CYS A 149 4.91 10.97 -8.47
N THR A 150 4.02 10.05 -8.83
CA THR A 150 4.22 8.60 -8.62
C THR A 150 5.09 8.00 -9.73
N PRO A 151 6.21 7.32 -9.40
CA PRO A 151 7.13 6.77 -10.37
C PRO A 151 6.66 5.41 -10.91
N HIS A 152 5.61 5.37 -11.71
CA HIS A 152 5.02 4.12 -12.25
C HIS A 152 5.96 3.28 -13.12
N ARG A 153 7.01 3.88 -13.66
CA ARG A 153 8.02 3.21 -14.52
C ARG A 153 9.41 3.20 -13.89
N GLY A 154 9.48 3.33 -12.56
CA GLY A 154 10.75 3.54 -11.87
C GLY A 154 11.15 5.02 -11.82
N SER A 155 12.29 5.30 -11.23
CA SER A 155 12.83 6.65 -11.09
C SER A 155 14.32 6.64 -11.37
N THR A 156 14.79 7.53 -12.24
CA THR A 156 16.24 7.77 -12.49
C THR A 156 16.97 8.35 -11.27
N LEU A 157 16.23 8.84 -10.26
CA LEU A 157 16.78 9.17 -8.94
C LEU A 157 17.29 7.92 -8.20
N SER A 158 16.84 6.71 -8.60
CA SER A 158 17.35 5.46 -8.05
C SER A 158 18.83 5.23 -8.32
N ASP A 159 19.35 5.74 -9.43
CA ASP A 159 20.70 5.39 -9.89
C ASP A 159 21.79 6.23 -9.24
N ARG A 160 21.50 7.38 -8.66
CA ARG A 160 22.52 8.33 -8.16
C ARG A 160 22.52 8.64 -6.66
N VAL A 161 21.38 8.65 -5.99
CA VAL A 161 21.28 9.07 -4.57
C VAL A 161 20.49 8.07 -3.73
N LEU A 162 19.60 7.31 -4.32
CA LEU A 162 18.69 6.39 -3.65
C LEU A 162 18.90 4.93 -4.05
N GLY A 163 19.88 4.61 -4.91
CA GLY A 163 20.07 3.28 -5.47
C GLY A 163 20.15 2.18 -4.40
N SER A 164 20.87 2.41 -3.30
CA SER A 164 20.92 1.47 -2.17
C SER A 164 19.66 1.49 -1.30
N ALA A 165 18.91 2.60 -1.25
CA ALA A 165 17.67 2.68 -0.48
C ALA A 165 16.50 2.06 -1.26
N ILE A 166 16.47 2.26 -2.60
CA ILE A 166 15.41 1.69 -3.46
C ILE A 166 15.61 0.19 -3.67
N SER A 167 16.82 -0.29 -3.83
CA SER A 167 17.08 -1.75 -3.86
C SER A 167 16.65 -2.43 -2.56
N ARG A 168 16.80 -1.77 -1.40
CA ARG A 168 16.25 -2.26 -0.12
C ARG A 168 14.72 -2.21 -0.05
N LEU A 169 14.09 -1.28 -0.76
CA LEU A 169 12.61 -1.18 -0.82
C LEU A 169 11.98 -2.22 -1.74
N VAL A 170 12.74 -2.75 -2.68
CA VAL A 170 12.32 -3.85 -3.57
C VAL A 170 12.70 -5.21 -2.97
N ALA A 171 13.81 -5.28 -2.22
CA ALA A 171 14.24 -6.53 -1.60
C ALA A 171 13.24 -6.99 -0.52
N VAL A 172 12.90 -8.27 -0.54
CA VAL A 172 12.15 -8.88 0.57
C VAL A 172 13.05 -8.84 1.81
N PRO A 173 12.64 -8.23 2.93
CA PRO A 173 13.51 -8.10 4.09
C PRO A 173 13.89 -9.46 4.65
N LYS A 174 15.15 -9.61 5.08
CA LYS A 174 15.64 -10.83 5.74
C LYS A 174 14.80 -11.21 6.97
N PHE A 175 14.11 -10.27 7.63
CA PHE A 175 13.23 -10.60 8.76
C PHE A 175 11.93 -11.28 8.33
N LEU A 176 11.47 -11.07 7.07
CA LEU A 176 10.38 -11.84 6.46
C LEU A 176 10.87 -13.23 6.05
N LEU A 177 12.18 -13.40 5.99
CA LEU A 177 12.88 -14.58 5.51
C LEU A 177 13.59 -15.33 6.67
N ASN A 178 13.21 -15.13 7.93
CA ASN A 178 13.79 -15.85 9.08
C ASN A 178 13.55 -17.37 9.03
N THR A 179 13.12 -17.85 7.89
CA THR A 179 12.87 -19.25 7.64
C THR A 179 13.82 -19.78 6.57
N THR A 180 14.57 -20.74 7.00
CA THR A 180 15.21 -21.81 6.26
C THR A 180 15.71 -21.50 4.82
N PHE A 181 16.84 -22.07 4.53
CA PHE A 181 17.65 -22.12 3.32
C PHE A 181 16.91 -22.02 1.96
N ASP A 182 15.64 -22.38 1.89
CA ASP A 182 14.84 -22.39 0.65
C ASP A 182 14.46 -21.01 0.13
N VAL A 183 14.41 -20.02 1.00
CA VAL A 183 14.13 -18.62 0.59
C VAL A 183 15.41 -17.93 0.09
N MET A 184 16.59 -18.43 0.42
CA MET A 184 17.85 -17.91 -0.12
C MET A 184 18.05 -18.22 -1.61
N THR A 185 17.24 -19.13 -2.17
CA THR A 185 17.21 -19.41 -3.62
C THR A 185 16.15 -18.61 -4.39
N LEU A 186 15.45 -17.66 -3.73
CA LEU A 186 14.78 -16.61 -4.47
C LEU A 186 15.88 -15.85 -5.21
N ASN A 187 15.82 -15.87 -6.54
CA ASN A 187 16.74 -15.13 -7.41
C ASN A 187 16.54 -13.63 -7.16
N ILE A 188 17.12 -13.16 -6.05
CA ILE A 188 17.43 -11.75 -5.88
C ILE A 188 18.80 -11.59 -6.55
N GLU A 189 18.81 -11.61 -7.87
CA GLU A 189 19.93 -11.05 -8.60
C GLU A 189 20.01 -9.58 -8.22
N THR A 190 20.99 -9.27 -7.40
CA THR A 190 21.44 -7.91 -7.16
C THR A 190 21.96 -7.39 -8.50
N ALA A 191 21.12 -6.63 -9.23
CA ALA A 191 21.58 -5.75 -10.29
C ALA A 191 22.16 -4.49 -9.68
#